data_61132674f0fc09db104085ece94be8fa
#
_entry.id   61132674f0fc09db104085ece94be8fa
#
_cell.length_a   1.000
_cell.length_b   1.000
_cell.length_c   1.000
_cell.angle_alpha   90.00
_cell.angle_beta   90.00
_cell.angle_gamma   90.00
#
_symmetry.space_group_name_H-M   'P 1'
#
loop_
_entity.id
_entity.type
_entity.pdbx_description
1 polymer ?
#
loop_
_entity_poly.entity_id
_entity_poly.type
_entity_poly.pdbx_seq_one_letter_code
_entity_poly.pdbx_strand_id
1 'polypeptide(L)'
;IVLRRFAEESGQSEVNLEKLNRMRRYCESDMCRRRVLLSYFGEEADHDCGNCDVCKNPPQRFDGSVLIQKALSAVIRTGEHVGMQMLIDILRASGRAELLERGYDKLKTYGAGRDLSYKEWKEYIYQMIQLGYMEIDYAAERVLRMTPLGRRVLYGEQKAQLVIYREPD
;
A
#
# COMPACT_ATOMS: atom_id res chain seq x y z
N ILE A 1 -17.14 -17.31 1.04
CA ILE A 1 -17.01 -18.59 0.31
C ILE A 1 -17.67 -18.52 -1.06
N VAL A 2 -18.91 -18.06 -1.15
CA VAL A 2 -19.64 -17.96 -2.44
C VAL A 2 -18.99 -16.96 -3.40
N LEU A 3 -18.63 -15.77 -2.92
CA LEU A 3 -17.96 -14.73 -3.72
C LEU A 3 -16.60 -15.20 -4.26
N ARG A 4 -15.84 -15.91 -3.44
CA ARG A 4 -14.57 -16.48 -3.87
C ARG A 4 -14.74 -17.48 -5.00
N ARG A 5 -15.77 -18.34 -4.91
CA ARG A 5 -16.09 -19.32 -5.94
C ARG A 5 -16.43 -18.65 -7.27
N PHE A 6 -17.25 -17.60 -7.26
CA PHE A 6 -17.56 -16.83 -8.47
C PHE A 6 -16.30 -16.20 -9.08
N ALA A 7 -15.40 -15.66 -8.27
CA ALA A 7 -14.16 -15.09 -8.72
C ALA A 7 -13.28 -16.14 -9.43
N GLU A 8 -13.22 -17.35 -8.89
CA GLU A 8 -12.45 -18.46 -9.46
C GLU A 8 -13.04 -18.96 -10.79
N GLU A 9 -14.35 -18.92 -10.94
CA GLU A 9 -15.06 -19.40 -12.14
C GLU A 9 -15.04 -18.42 -13.31
N SER A 10 -14.62 -17.19 -13.12
CA SER A 10 -14.75 -16.12 -14.11
C SER A 10 -13.71 -16.12 -15.23
N GLY A 11 -12.69 -16.98 -15.20
CA GLY A 11 -11.59 -17.00 -16.18
C GLY A 11 -10.50 -15.93 -15.92
N GLN A 12 -10.72 -15.01 -14.99
CA GLN A 12 -9.74 -14.04 -14.50
C GLN A 12 -9.55 -14.23 -12.99
N SER A 13 -9.44 -15.48 -12.57
CA SER A 13 -9.51 -15.86 -11.16
C SER A 13 -8.49 -15.12 -10.28
N GLU A 14 -7.28 -14.93 -10.77
CA GLU A 14 -6.22 -14.29 -10.00
C GLU A 14 -6.51 -12.81 -9.71
N VAL A 15 -6.91 -12.04 -10.72
CA VAL A 15 -7.27 -10.63 -10.57
C VAL A 15 -8.54 -10.49 -9.71
N ASN A 16 -9.52 -11.35 -9.93
CA ASN A 16 -10.77 -11.32 -9.16
C ASN A 16 -10.55 -11.70 -7.69
N LEU A 17 -9.68 -12.66 -7.41
CA LEU A 17 -9.31 -13.00 -6.05
C LEU A 17 -8.60 -11.84 -5.32
N GLU A 18 -7.74 -11.10 -6.01
CA GLU A 18 -7.11 -9.92 -5.44
C GLU A 18 -8.10 -8.80 -5.14
N LYS A 19 -9.06 -8.57 -6.06
CA LYS A 19 -10.13 -7.60 -5.85
C LYS A 19 -10.99 -8.01 -4.65
N LEU A 20 -11.29 -9.29 -4.52
CA LEU A 20 -12.04 -9.82 -3.37
C LEU A 20 -11.25 -9.64 -2.07
N ASN A 21 -9.95 -9.87 -2.06
CA ASN A 21 -9.09 -9.63 -0.91
C ASN A 21 -9.08 -8.15 -0.52
N ARG A 22 -9.09 -7.23 -1.48
CA ARG A 22 -9.17 -5.79 -1.20
C ARG A 22 -10.50 -5.43 -0.54
N MET A 23 -11.63 -6.01 -1.00
CA MET A 23 -12.94 -5.80 -0.37
C MET A 23 -12.99 -6.37 1.04
N ARG A 24 -12.38 -7.54 1.26
CA ARG A 24 -12.26 -8.12 2.60
C ARG A 24 -11.45 -7.20 3.51
N ARG A 25 -10.33 -6.67 3.03
CA ARG A 25 -9.53 -5.71 3.79
C ARG A 25 -10.28 -4.42 4.07
N TYR A 26 -11.13 -3.98 3.14
CA TYR A 26 -12.01 -2.84 3.38
C TYR A 26 -12.92 -3.08 4.60
N CYS A 27 -13.53 -4.26 4.69
CA CYS A 27 -14.40 -4.61 5.81
C CYS A 27 -13.65 -4.72 7.14
N GLU A 28 -12.40 -5.13 7.11
CA GLU A 28 -11.54 -5.31 8.28
C GLU A 28 -10.67 -4.08 8.57
N SER A 29 -10.75 -3.04 7.75
CA SER A 29 -9.85 -1.88 7.80
C SER A 29 -10.14 -0.98 8.99
N ASP A 30 -9.07 -0.46 9.58
CA ASP A 30 -9.09 0.60 10.59
C ASP A 30 -9.00 2.01 9.98
N MET A 31 -9.14 2.11 8.66
CA MET A 31 -9.15 3.37 7.92
C MET A 31 -10.57 3.87 7.70
N CYS A 32 -10.74 5.17 7.47
CA CYS A 32 -12.02 5.74 7.08
C CYS A 32 -12.60 4.96 5.91
N ARG A 33 -13.77 4.37 6.07
CA ARG A 33 -14.38 3.48 5.06
C ARG A 33 -14.67 4.20 3.77
N ARG A 34 -15.09 5.46 3.86
CA ARG A 34 -15.35 6.27 2.66
C ARG A 34 -14.07 6.54 1.86
N ARG A 35 -12.96 6.85 2.52
CA ARG A 35 -11.67 7.05 1.85
C ARG A 35 -11.22 5.78 1.12
N VAL A 36 -11.32 4.63 1.79
CA VAL A 36 -10.94 3.34 1.19
C VAL A 36 -11.80 3.04 -0.04
N LEU A 37 -13.11 3.26 0.07
CA LEU A 37 -14.05 3.01 -1.02
C LEU A 37 -13.80 3.94 -2.21
N LEU A 38 -13.63 5.24 -1.98
CA LEU A 38 -13.35 6.21 -3.04
C LEU A 38 -12.02 5.89 -3.73
N SER A 39 -11.00 5.54 -2.97
CA SER A 39 -9.72 5.11 -3.53
C SER A 39 -9.84 3.87 -4.40
N TYR A 40 -10.66 2.90 -3.97
CA TYR A 40 -10.91 1.69 -4.76
C TYR A 40 -11.50 2.02 -6.14
N PHE A 41 -12.37 3.03 -6.22
CA PHE A 41 -12.97 3.49 -7.47
C PHE A 41 -12.12 4.53 -8.22
N GLY A 42 -10.90 4.76 -7.78
CA GLY A 42 -9.99 5.70 -8.43
C GLY A 42 -10.28 7.18 -8.13
N GLU A 43 -11.14 7.46 -7.17
CA GLU A 43 -11.43 8.82 -6.74
C GLU A 43 -10.47 9.27 -5.65
N GLU A 44 -10.07 10.52 -5.73
CA GLU A 44 -9.16 11.12 -4.75
C GLU A 44 -9.93 11.54 -3.50
N ALA A 45 -9.45 11.07 -2.33
CA ALA A 45 -10.00 11.47 -1.04
C ALA A 45 -8.85 11.70 -0.05
N ASP A 46 -8.63 12.94 0.31
CA ASP A 46 -7.49 13.36 1.14
C ASP A 46 -7.85 13.58 2.61
N HIS A 47 -9.09 13.39 2.99
CA HIS A 47 -9.55 13.56 4.37
C HIS A 47 -10.59 12.51 4.76
N ASP A 48 -10.72 12.27 6.06
CA ASP A 48 -11.71 11.35 6.61
C ASP A 48 -13.12 11.94 6.55
N CYS A 49 -14.11 11.09 6.40
CA CYS A 49 -15.50 11.55 6.26
C CYS A 49 -16.12 12.09 7.55
N GLY A 50 -15.62 11.67 8.71
CA GLY A 50 -16.15 12.05 10.01
C GLY A 50 -17.44 11.35 10.41
N ASN A 51 -18.03 10.54 9.53
CA ASN A 51 -19.36 9.96 9.74
C ASN A 51 -19.41 8.42 9.79
N CYS A 52 -18.37 7.72 9.31
CA CYS A 52 -18.35 6.26 9.35
C CYS A 52 -18.00 5.75 10.75
N ASP A 53 -18.21 4.48 11.00
CA ASP A 53 -17.92 3.85 12.29
C ASP A 53 -16.44 4.02 12.70
N VAL A 54 -15.51 3.93 11.77
CA VAL A 54 -14.08 4.14 12.04
C VAL A 54 -13.78 5.58 12.44
N CYS A 55 -14.38 6.58 11.76
CA CYS A 55 -14.18 7.98 12.09
C CYS A 55 -14.78 8.37 13.45
N LYS A 56 -15.88 7.73 13.83
CA LYS A 56 -16.54 7.97 15.12
C LYS A 56 -15.81 7.33 16.29
N ASN A 57 -15.05 6.28 16.03
CA ASN A 57 -14.27 5.56 17.03
C ASN A 57 -12.89 5.21 16.43
N PRO A 58 -12.04 6.22 16.21
CA PRO A 58 -10.80 6.03 15.47
C PRO A 58 -9.77 5.21 16.25
N PRO A 59 -9.03 4.33 15.58
CA PRO A 59 -7.89 3.64 16.17
C PRO A 59 -6.73 4.61 16.39
N GLN A 60 -5.72 4.15 17.12
CA GLN A 60 -4.51 4.94 17.34
C GLN A 60 -3.75 5.12 16.03
N ARG A 61 -3.41 6.37 15.71
CA ARG A 61 -2.72 6.76 14.48
C ARG A 61 -1.42 7.49 14.78
N PHE A 62 -0.55 7.54 13.79
CA PHE A 62 0.71 8.29 13.84
C PHE A 62 0.96 8.98 12.51
N ASP A 63 1.87 9.98 12.51
CA ASP A 63 2.29 10.62 11.27
C ASP A 63 3.14 9.64 10.45
N GLY A 64 2.54 9.07 9.42
CA GLY A 64 3.19 8.11 8.52
C GLY A 64 3.81 8.72 7.28
N SER A 65 3.88 10.05 7.19
CA SER A 65 4.38 10.74 5.99
C SER A 65 5.79 10.27 5.61
N VAL A 66 6.67 10.09 6.57
CA VAL A 66 8.05 9.62 6.32
C VAL A 66 8.07 8.22 5.74
N LEU A 67 7.25 7.30 6.27
CA LEU A 67 7.14 5.93 5.75
C LEU A 67 6.62 5.93 4.32
N ILE A 68 5.61 6.74 4.05
CA ILE A 68 5.03 6.89 2.70
C ILE A 68 6.09 7.46 1.75
N GLN A 69 6.84 8.46 2.17
CA GLN A 69 7.92 9.06 1.38
C GLN A 69 9.01 8.04 1.04
N LYS A 70 9.42 7.20 2.00
CA LYS A 70 10.40 6.14 1.77
C LYS A 70 9.89 5.14 0.73
N ALA A 71 8.66 4.67 0.89
CA ALA A 71 8.06 3.70 -0.02
C ALA A 71 7.89 4.27 -1.43
N LEU A 72 7.33 5.47 -1.55
CA LEU A 72 7.12 6.11 -2.84
C LEU A 72 8.43 6.47 -3.53
N SER A 73 9.44 6.91 -2.78
CA SER A 73 10.78 7.16 -3.34
C SER A 73 11.37 5.89 -3.95
N ALA A 74 11.21 4.75 -3.28
CA ALA A 74 11.67 3.46 -3.81
C ALA A 74 10.89 3.07 -5.07
N VAL A 75 9.58 3.27 -5.10
CA VAL A 75 8.74 3.01 -6.28
C VAL A 75 9.21 3.84 -7.48
N ILE A 76 9.41 5.13 -7.28
CA ILE A 76 9.84 6.03 -8.37
C ILE A 76 11.26 5.72 -8.83
N ARG A 77 12.18 5.46 -7.91
CA ARG A 77 13.58 5.15 -8.25
C ARG A 77 13.74 3.85 -9.01
N THR A 78 12.79 2.93 -8.89
CA THR A 78 12.76 1.68 -9.67
C THR A 78 12.01 1.83 -10.98
N GLY A 79 11.51 3.03 -11.31
CA GLY A 79 10.76 3.30 -12.52
C GLY A 79 9.34 2.72 -12.52
N GLU A 80 8.77 2.49 -11.34
CA GLU A 80 7.45 1.87 -11.16
C GLU A 80 7.37 0.46 -11.76
N HIS A 81 8.46 -0.31 -11.64
CA HIS A 81 8.58 -1.69 -12.17
C HIS A 81 8.61 -2.75 -11.08
N VAL A 82 8.25 -2.42 -9.85
CA VAL A 82 8.30 -3.36 -8.71
C VAL A 82 6.93 -3.57 -8.10
N GLY A 83 6.67 -4.81 -7.67
CA GLY A 83 5.52 -5.16 -6.86
C GLY A 83 5.81 -4.97 -5.37
N MET A 84 4.83 -5.30 -4.54
CA MET A 84 4.91 -5.11 -3.09
C MET A 84 6.11 -5.83 -2.46
N GLN A 85 6.33 -7.09 -2.81
CA GLN A 85 7.41 -7.89 -2.22
C GLN A 85 8.78 -7.29 -2.53
N MET A 86 9.04 -6.95 -3.78
CA MET A 86 10.30 -6.35 -4.19
C MET A 86 10.51 -4.99 -3.51
N LEU A 87 9.47 -4.19 -3.40
CA LEU A 87 9.53 -2.91 -2.71
C LEU A 87 9.94 -3.08 -1.24
N ILE A 88 9.34 -4.04 -0.55
CA ILE A 88 9.68 -4.33 0.85
C ILE A 88 11.12 -4.82 0.95
N ASP A 89 11.55 -5.69 0.04
CA ASP A 89 12.92 -6.20 0.00
C ASP A 89 13.94 -5.08 -0.18
N ILE A 90 13.65 -4.11 -1.04
CA ILE A 90 14.50 -2.92 -1.22
C ILE A 90 14.59 -2.10 0.07
N LEU A 91 13.45 -1.83 0.70
CA LEU A 91 13.39 -1.04 1.92
C LEU A 91 14.14 -1.71 3.08
N ARG A 92 14.13 -3.03 3.14
CA ARG A 92 14.79 -3.81 4.18
C ARG A 92 16.21 -4.26 3.84
N ALA A 93 16.74 -3.86 2.70
CA ALA A 93 18.06 -4.24 2.23
C ALA A 93 18.23 -5.77 2.11
N SER A 94 17.26 -6.42 1.47
CA SER A 94 17.31 -7.85 1.21
C SER A 94 18.43 -8.20 0.22
N GLY A 95 19.13 -9.31 0.48
CA GLY A 95 20.15 -9.84 -0.43
C GLY A 95 19.61 -10.74 -1.55
N ARG A 96 18.34 -10.61 -1.89
CA ARG A 96 17.68 -11.42 -2.93
C ARG A 96 18.39 -11.30 -4.28
N ALA A 97 18.63 -12.43 -4.94
CA ALA A 97 19.35 -12.46 -6.22
C ALA A 97 18.72 -11.56 -7.28
N GLU A 98 17.39 -11.62 -7.44
CA GLU A 98 16.66 -10.79 -8.39
C GLU A 98 16.86 -9.29 -8.15
N LEU A 99 16.85 -8.88 -6.88
CA LEU A 99 17.08 -7.49 -6.49
C LEU A 99 18.49 -7.03 -6.86
N LEU A 100 19.49 -7.86 -6.59
CA LEU A 100 20.88 -7.56 -6.90
C LEU A 100 21.14 -7.52 -8.40
N GLU A 101 20.53 -8.43 -9.17
CA GLU A 101 20.62 -8.47 -10.63
C GLU A 101 20.08 -7.20 -11.28
N ARG A 102 19.02 -6.64 -10.72
CA ARG A 102 18.42 -5.39 -11.19
C ARG A 102 19.17 -4.14 -10.72
N GLY A 103 20.17 -4.30 -9.85
CA GLY A 103 20.96 -3.19 -9.33
C GLY A 103 20.25 -2.34 -8.30
N TYR A 104 19.18 -2.83 -7.70
CA TYR A 104 18.39 -2.08 -6.70
C TYR A 104 19.11 -1.88 -5.37
N ASP A 105 20.16 -2.67 -5.13
CA ASP A 105 21.05 -2.50 -3.96
C ASP A 105 21.83 -1.16 -4.00
N LYS A 106 21.92 -0.54 -5.16
CA LYS A 106 22.61 0.74 -5.37
C LYS A 106 21.70 1.96 -5.17
N LEU A 107 20.41 1.76 -4.95
CA LEU A 107 19.46 2.84 -4.74
C LEU A 107 19.65 3.47 -3.36
N LYS A 108 19.43 4.79 -3.26
CA LYS A 108 19.46 5.50 -1.99
C LYS A 108 18.41 5.00 -0.99
N THR A 109 17.33 4.43 -1.50
CA THR A 109 16.25 3.86 -0.70
C THR A 109 16.53 2.43 -0.23
N TYR A 110 17.60 1.81 -0.73
CA TYR A 110 17.98 0.46 -0.30
C TYR A 110 18.35 0.48 1.19
N GLY A 111 17.59 -0.25 1.98
CA GLY A 111 17.77 -0.30 3.43
C GLY A 111 17.22 0.91 4.20
N ALA A 112 16.51 1.83 3.54
CA ALA A 112 15.94 3.00 4.20
C ALA A 112 14.87 2.64 5.24
N GLY A 113 14.29 1.45 5.15
CA GLY A 113 13.24 0.97 6.04
C GLY A 113 13.63 -0.25 6.87
N ARG A 114 14.91 -0.43 7.20
CA ARG A 114 15.39 -1.57 8.00
C ARG A 114 14.82 -1.63 9.41
N ASP A 115 14.36 -0.52 9.93
CA ASP A 115 13.79 -0.37 11.27
C ASP A 115 12.42 -1.06 11.43
N LEU A 116 11.77 -1.41 10.32
CA LEU A 116 10.49 -2.12 10.34
C LEU A 116 10.65 -3.54 9.81
N SER A 117 9.83 -4.47 10.34
CA SER A 117 9.77 -5.84 9.86
C SER A 117 9.06 -5.95 8.51
N TYR A 118 9.19 -7.12 7.87
CA TYR A 118 8.45 -7.40 6.63
C TYR A 118 6.95 -7.24 6.82
N LYS A 119 6.40 -7.78 7.92
CA LYS A 119 4.95 -7.70 8.21
C LYS A 119 4.50 -6.26 8.43
N GLU A 120 5.28 -5.47 9.16
CA GLU A 120 4.97 -4.07 9.38
C GLU A 120 4.94 -3.28 8.06
N TRP A 121 5.96 -3.45 7.21
CA TRP A 121 5.97 -2.81 5.89
C TRP A 121 4.80 -3.25 5.03
N LYS A 122 4.48 -4.54 5.04
CA LYS A 122 3.35 -5.08 4.27
C LYS A 122 2.04 -4.41 4.68
N GLU A 123 1.78 -4.31 5.99
CA GLU A 123 0.57 -3.66 6.49
C GLU A 123 0.53 -2.17 6.18
N TYR A 124 1.63 -1.47 6.36
CA TYR A 124 1.67 -0.04 6.04
C TYR A 124 1.52 0.25 4.55
N ILE A 125 2.08 -0.58 3.69
CA ILE A 125 1.90 -0.45 2.23
C ILE A 125 0.44 -0.70 1.85
N TYR A 126 -0.22 -1.68 2.45
CA TYR A 126 -1.65 -1.88 2.25
C TYR A 126 -2.46 -0.65 2.68
N GLN A 127 -2.13 -0.04 3.80
CA GLN A 127 -2.78 1.21 4.21
C GLN A 127 -2.56 2.32 3.18
N MET A 128 -1.35 2.45 2.65
CA MET A 128 -1.04 3.43 1.60
C MET A 128 -1.89 3.21 0.35
N ILE A 129 -2.09 1.96 -0.05
CA ILE A 129 -2.95 1.60 -1.18
C ILE A 129 -4.41 1.94 -0.88
N GLN A 130 -4.90 1.57 0.30
CA GLN A 130 -6.28 1.83 0.72
C GLN A 130 -6.58 3.34 0.81
N LEU A 131 -5.61 4.14 1.24
CA LEU A 131 -5.76 5.59 1.35
C LEU A 131 -5.53 6.32 0.02
N GLY A 132 -5.11 5.60 -1.01
CA GLY A 132 -4.95 6.17 -2.36
C GLY A 132 -3.61 6.82 -2.63
N TYR A 133 -2.58 6.57 -1.82
CA TYR A 133 -1.23 7.11 -2.07
C TYR A 133 -0.45 6.31 -3.10
N MET A 134 -0.79 5.06 -3.29
CA MET A 134 -0.29 4.23 -4.39
C MET A 134 -1.39 3.33 -4.90
N GLU A 135 -1.19 2.79 -6.09
CA GLU A 135 -2.12 1.88 -6.73
C GLU A 135 -1.39 0.66 -7.28
N ILE A 136 -2.13 -0.43 -7.47
CA ILE A 136 -1.60 -1.65 -8.08
C ILE A 136 -2.04 -1.67 -9.54
N ASP A 137 -1.08 -1.78 -10.46
CA ASP A 137 -1.37 -1.95 -11.88
C ASP A 137 -1.47 -3.45 -12.20
N TYR A 138 -2.68 -3.96 -12.23
CA TYR A 138 -2.92 -5.37 -12.49
C TYR A 138 -2.60 -5.77 -13.93
N ALA A 139 -2.62 -4.84 -14.87
CA ALA A 139 -2.28 -5.10 -16.26
C ALA A 139 -0.76 -5.21 -16.47
N ALA A 140 0.04 -4.62 -15.59
CA ALA A 140 1.49 -4.62 -15.65
C ALA A 140 2.12 -5.48 -14.54
N GLU A 141 1.66 -6.70 -14.39
CA GLU A 141 2.18 -7.69 -13.43
C GLU A 141 2.12 -7.23 -11.96
N ARG A 142 1.11 -6.44 -11.61
CA ARG A 142 0.84 -5.95 -10.23
C ARG A 142 1.95 -5.05 -9.68
N VAL A 143 2.58 -4.30 -10.54
CA VAL A 143 3.55 -3.31 -10.08
C VAL A 143 2.84 -2.17 -9.34
N LEU A 144 3.54 -1.57 -8.40
CA LEU A 144 3.03 -0.42 -7.65
C LEU A 144 3.33 0.87 -8.39
N ARG A 145 2.34 1.76 -8.43
CA ARG A 145 2.47 3.08 -9.04
C ARG A 145 2.10 4.17 -8.05
N MET A 146 2.78 5.30 -8.15
CA MET A 146 2.46 6.47 -7.35
C MET A 146 1.23 7.17 -7.93
N THR A 147 0.29 7.55 -7.05
CA THR A 147 -0.88 8.35 -7.42
C THR A 147 -0.56 9.85 -7.30
N PRO A 148 -1.40 10.75 -7.88
CA PRO A 148 -1.26 12.19 -7.65
C PRO A 148 -1.33 12.57 -6.16
N LEU A 149 -2.17 11.90 -5.39
CA LEU A 149 -2.27 12.12 -3.93
C LEU A 149 -0.96 11.70 -3.23
N GLY A 150 -0.40 10.54 -3.60
CA GLY A 150 0.88 10.09 -3.07
C GLY A 150 2.01 11.03 -3.41
N ARG A 151 2.00 11.61 -4.61
CA ARG A 151 3.00 12.58 -5.03
C ARG A 151 3.01 13.82 -4.13
N ARG A 152 1.85 14.30 -3.71
CA ARG A 152 1.76 15.43 -2.78
C ARG A 152 2.42 15.12 -1.43
N VAL A 153 2.24 13.91 -0.92
CA VAL A 153 2.92 13.47 0.31
C VAL A 153 4.42 13.34 0.10
N LEU A 154 4.83 12.78 -1.04
CA LEU A 154 6.25 12.60 -1.36
C LEU A 154 7.01 13.93 -1.38
N TYR A 155 6.43 14.98 -1.93
CA TYR A 155 7.05 16.29 -2.01
C TYR A 155 6.77 17.19 -0.79
N GLY A 156 6.13 16.65 0.24
CA GLY A 156 5.89 17.39 1.48
C GLY A 156 4.75 18.41 1.41
N GLU A 157 3.95 18.38 0.37
CA GLU A 157 2.81 19.29 0.20
C GLU A 157 1.63 18.91 1.10
N GLN A 158 1.59 17.65 1.52
CA GLN A 158 0.53 17.11 2.36
C GLN A 158 1.13 16.11 3.35
N LYS A 159 0.64 16.12 4.58
CA LYS A 159 0.96 15.10 5.58
C LYS A 159 -0.07 13.98 5.54
N ALA A 160 0.33 12.80 5.98
CA ALA A 160 -0.53 11.64 6.02
C ALA A 160 -0.37 10.87 7.34
N GLN A 161 -1.45 10.29 7.80
CA GLN A 161 -1.46 9.48 9.02
C GLN A 161 -1.72 8.02 8.67
N LEU A 162 -1.04 7.13 9.38
CA LEU A 162 -1.24 5.69 9.28
C LEU A 162 -1.67 5.16 10.65
N VAL A 163 -2.42 4.06 10.64
CA VAL A 163 -2.80 3.35 11.86
C VAL A 163 -1.63 2.50 12.33
N ILE A 164 -1.33 2.56 13.62
CA ILE A 164 -0.25 1.75 14.19
C ILE A 164 -0.60 0.27 14.04
N TYR A 165 0.29 -0.47 13.37
CA TYR A 165 0.16 -1.91 13.23
C TYR A 165 0.71 -2.60 14.48
N ARG A 166 -0.07 -3.53 15.02
CA ARG A 166 0.36 -4.40 16.12
C ARG A 166 0.13 -5.84 15.68
N GLU A 167 1.14 -6.66 15.84
CA GLU A 167 1.00 -8.09 15.57
C GLU A 167 -0.07 -8.67 16.52
N PRO A 168 -1.02 -9.46 15.99
CA PRO A 168 -1.97 -10.14 16.86
C PRO A 168 -1.25 -11.17 17.72
N ASP A 169 -1.63 -11.22 18.98
CA ASP A 169 -1.09 -12.15 19.96
C ASP A 169 -1.49 -13.61 19.65
#